data_59bd648b2ac684a12eb2e30ee924d7f8
#
_entry.id   59bd648b2ac684a12eb2e30ee924d7f8
#
_cell.length_a   1.000
_cell.length_b   1.000
_cell.length_c   1.000
_cell.angle_alpha   90.00
_cell.angle_beta   90.00
_cell.angle_gamma   90.00
#
_symmetry.space_group_name_H-M   'P 1'
#
loop_
_entity.id
_entity.type
_entity.pdbx_description
1 polymer ?
#
loop_
_entity_poly.entity_id
_entity_poly.type
_entity_poly.pdbx_seq_one_letter_code
_entity_poly.pdbx_strand_id
1 'polypeptide(L)'
;MSLSLSPVIAGSPFDIGVRLGELARPVFDEYMQQSSAWQAVRRWRGHPFVAALRQAALAAYPDLVAELDGIAAGVGWPAEDIFLWNCRGELIHNAPDGCTTLAARDAAGTRWIAHNEDGDPYLRERCLLVDVQPEGKPGFISFYYPGSLPGHTFAANRAGIAQAINNLRIRRPAAGVPRMILARAVLDATSLDAAADVLRGHARASGFHHTLGATGDARLLSIEASVARCSVIDVARLAGHANHLVHPGCDVEAQIVTQSSADRQRRVDALTPAIDAIDEAALLRVLGDRAPEGLPIYRDDPADPDDENTLATGVFAIGAASIDFTIHQQGAQCFATRIVPSGRAHDAS
;
A
#
# COMPACT_ATOMS: atom_id res chain seq x y z
N MET A 1 17.34 10.42 -10.03
CA MET A 1 18.02 10.40 -8.71
C MET A 1 17.80 9.03 -8.10
N SER A 2 18.73 8.49 -7.31
CA SER A 2 18.50 7.22 -6.62
C SER A 2 17.53 7.46 -5.45
N LEU A 3 16.52 6.62 -5.32
CA LEU A 3 15.64 6.60 -4.15
C LEU A 3 16.50 6.32 -2.90
N SER A 4 16.56 7.26 -1.97
CA SER A 4 17.34 7.13 -0.74
C SER A 4 16.42 6.93 0.45
N LEU A 5 16.85 6.07 1.39
CA LEU A 5 16.16 5.92 2.67
C LEU A 5 16.29 7.21 3.47
N SER A 6 15.20 7.69 4.03
CA SER A 6 15.22 8.83 4.95
C SER A 6 16.08 8.54 6.19
N PRO A 7 16.58 9.55 6.89
CA PRO A 7 16.96 9.37 8.28
C PRO A 7 15.81 8.75 9.08
N VAL A 8 16.15 8.03 10.16
CA VAL A 8 15.11 7.42 11.01
C VAL A 8 14.20 8.49 11.61
N ILE A 9 12.90 8.32 11.39
CA ILE A 9 11.85 9.17 11.94
C ILE A 9 11.30 8.46 13.18
N ALA A 10 11.61 8.96 14.35
CA ALA A 10 11.23 8.33 15.62
C ALA A 10 10.46 9.30 16.52
N GLY A 11 9.63 8.77 17.42
CA GLY A 11 8.93 9.52 18.44
C GLY A 11 7.46 9.12 18.61
N SER A 12 6.67 10.03 19.20
CA SER A 12 5.23 9.87 19.31
C SER A 12 4.56 9.88 17.93
N PRO A 13 3.32 9.35 17.80
CA PRO A 13 2.59 9.42 16.53
C PRO A 13 2.53 10.82 15.93
N PHE A 14 2.27 11.84 16.75
CA PHE A 14 2.24 13.23 16.29
C PHE A 14 3.61 13.72 15.80
N ASP A 15 4.72 13.43 16.51
CA ASP A 15 6.05 13.85 16.10
C ASP A 15 6.50 13.19 14.80
N ILE A 16 6.16 11.89 14.63
CA ILE A 16 6.37 11.16 13.37
C ILE A 16 5.61 11.85 12.25
N GLY A 17 4.34 12.16 12.49
CA GLY A 17 3.51 12.89 11.54
C GLY A 17 4.11 14.22 11.12
N VAL A 18 4.62 15.03 12.07
CA VAL A 18 5.28 16.32 11.78
C VAL A 18 6.45 16.11 10.81
N ARG A 19 7.31 15.13 11.07
CA ARG A 19 8.46 14.85 10.20
C ARG A 19 8.05 14.38 8.80
N LEU A 20 7.04 13.50 8.72
CA LEU A 20 6.48 13.07 7.44
C LEU A 20 5.87 14.23 6.67
N GLY A 21 5.20 15.15 7.36
CA GLY A 21 4.63 16.35 6.78
C GLY A 21 5.68 17.35 6.27
N GLU A 22 6.78 17.54 7.03
CA GLU A 22 7.92 18.35 6.58
C GLU A 22 8.52 17.82 5.27
N LEU A 23 8.65 16.50 5.14
CA LEU A 23 9.10 15.85 3.90
C LEU A 23 8.09 16.02 2.75
N ALA A 24 6.80 16.08 3.05
CA ALA A 24 5.73 16.24 2.07
C ALA A 24 5.55 17.70 1.60
N ARG A 25 5.96 18.68 2.40
CA ARG A 25 5.70 20.10 2.17
C ARG A 25 6.04 20.59 0.75
N PRO A 26 7.20 20.26 0.16
CA PRO A 26 7.52 20.72 -1.20
C PRO A 26 6.47 20.30 -2.24
N VAL A 27 5.93 19.08 -2.15
CA VAL A 27 4.89 18.60 -3.07
C VAL A 27 3.58 19.35 -2.86
N PHE A 28 3.24 19.66 -1.60
CA PHE A 28 2.02 20.40 -1.27
C PHE A 28 2.10 21.86 -1.74
N ASP A 29 3.25 22.50 -1.59
CA ASP A 29 3.47 23.89 -2.01
C ASP A 29 3.48 24.02 -3.54
N GLU A 30 4.09 23.04 -4.25
CA GLU A 30 4.30 23.13 -5.69
C GLU A 30 3.14 22.55 -6.52
N TYR A 31 2.51 21.47 -6.05
CA TYR A 31 1.64 20.66 -6.91
C TYR A 31 0.23 20.46 -6.39
N MET A 32 0.01 20.20 -5.09
CA MET A 32 -1.30 19.76 -4.59
C MET A 32 -2.43 20.68 -4.96
N GLN A 33 -2.20 22.01 -5.01
CA GLN A 33 -3.22 22.97 -5.43
C GLN A 33 -3.69 22.76 -6.88
N GLN A 34 -2.86 22.17 -7.73
CA GLN A 34 -3.15 21.90 -9.15
C GLN A 34 -3.68 20.48 -9.38
N SER A 35 -3.50 19.56 -8.42
CA SER A 35 -3.95 18.18 -8.54
C SER A 35 -5.46 18.08 -8.73
N SER A 36 -5.89 17.43 -9.80
CA SER A 36 -7.31 17.16 -10.08
C SER A 36 -7.96 16.32 -8.99
N ALA A 37 -7.21 15.36 -8.43
CA ALA A 37 -7.66 14.52 -7.32
C ALA A 37 -7.91 15.38 -6.07
N TRP A 38 -6.99 16.30 -5.71
CA TRP A 38 -7.21 17.21 -4.61
C TRP A 38 -8.41 18.14 -4.85
N GLN A 39 -8.55 18.70 -6.06
CA GLN A 39 -9.70 19.53 -6.41
C GLN A 39 -11.04 18.78 -6.24
N ALA A 40 -11.06 17.48 -6.49
CA ALA A 40 -12.25 16.65 -6.28
C ALA A 40 -12.48 16.37 -4.77
N VAL A 41 -11.44 16.00 -4.04
CA VAL A 41 -11.52 15.62 -2.61
C VAL A 41 -11.91 16.82 -1.74
N ARG A 42 -11.34 18.00 -1.96
CA ARG A 42 -11.61 19.20 -1.14
C ARG A 42 -13.08 19.66 -1.13
N ARG A 43 -13.88 19.19 -2.11
CA ARG A 43 -15.34 19.50 -2.16
C ARG A 43 -16.10 18.82 -1.02
N TRP A 44 -15.49 17.85 -0.36
CA TRP A 44 -16.07 17.12 0.76
C TRP A 44 -15.79 17.78 2.13
N ARG A 45 -15.13 18.94 2.18
CA ARG A 45 -14.93 19.68 3.43
C ARG A 45 -16.28 19.93 4.12
N GLY A 46 -16.32 19.70 5.43
CA GLY A 46 -17.53 19.86 6.23
C GLY A 46 -18.66 18.86 5.96
N HIS A 47 -18.45 17.87 5.06
CA HIS A 47 -19.48 16.87 4.77
C HIS A 47 -19.67 15.91 5.95
N PRO A 48 -20.92 15.60 6.38
CA PRO A 48 -21.17 14.70 7.53
C PRO A 48 -20.53 13.31 7.41
N PHE A 49 -20.39 12.79 6.19
CA PHE A 49 -19.72 11.51 5.94
C PHE A 49 -18.24 11.55 6.36
N VAL A 50 -17.54 12.65 6.08
CA VAL A 50 -16.13 12.83 6.49
C VAL A 50 -16.01 12.88 8.02
N ALA A 51 -16.94 13.56 8.69
CA ALA A 51 -16.99 13.57 10.16
C ALA A 51 -17.22 12.15 10.72
N ALA A 52 -18.08 11.35 10.09
CA ALA A 52 -18.30 9.95 10.48
C ALA A 52 -17.06 9.08 10.27
N LEU A 53 -16.31 9.26 9.16
CA LEU A 53 -15.03 8.59 8.92
C LEU A 53 -14.00 8.95 10.00
N ARG A 54 -13.88 10.24 10.34
CA ARG A 54 -12.94 10.69 11.38
C ARG A 54 -13.32 10.14 12.77
N GLN A 55 -14.60 10.09 13.08
CA GLN A 55 -15.08 9.50 14.34
C GLN A 55 -14.74 8.01 14.42
N ALA A 56 -14.96 7.24 13.34
CA ALA A 56 -14.60 5.83 13.30
C ALA A 56 -13.08 5.61 13.44
N ALA A 57 -12.26 6.44 12.76
CA ALA A 57 -10.82 6.42 12.87
C ALA A 57 -10.34 6.72 14.30
N LEU A 58 -10.87 7.76 14.93
CA LEU A 58 -10.53 8.14 16.32
C LEU A 58 -10.91 7.05 17.33
N ALA A 59 -12.06 6.42 17.13
CA ALA A 59 -12.52 5.35 18.03
C ALA A 59 -11.65 4.09 17.94
N ALA A 60 -11.12 3.77 16.74
CA ALA A 60 -10.35 2.56 16.49
C ALA A 60 -8.83 2.76 16.65
N TYR A 61 -8.32 3.89 16.14
CA TYR A 61 -6.88 4.17 16.01
C TYR A 61 -6.56 5.64 16.30
N PRO A 62 -6.75 6.12 17.55
CA PRO A 62 -6.48 7.53 17.92
C PRO A 62 -5.04 7.96 17.63
N ASP A 63 -4.07 7.06 17.80
CA ASP A 63 -2.66 7.32 17.50
C ASP A 63 -2.43 7.66 16.02
N LEU A 64 -3.11 6.95 15.11
CA LEU A 64 -2.96 7.18 13.67
C LEU A 64 -3.67 8.46 13.22
N VAL A 65 -4.71 8.88 13.93
CA VAL A 65 -5.30 10.21 13.72
C VAL A 65 -4.34 11.30 14.23
N ALA A 66 -3.65 11.07 15.35
CA ALA A 66 -2.60 11.99 15.82
C ALA A 66 -1.42 12.07 14.83
N GLU A 67 -1.04 10.94 14.18
CA GLU A 67 -0.02 10.92 13.12
C GLU A 67 -0.48 11.79 11.92
N LEU A 68 -1.76 11.72 11.50
CA LEU A 68 -2.33 12.59 10.46
C LEU A 68 -2.37 14.07 10.87
N ASP A 69 -2.73 14.38 12.10
CA ASP A 69 -2.73 15.73 12.62
C ASP A 69 -1.28 16.29 12.67
N GLY A 70 -0.29 15.44 12.96
CA GLY A 70 1.13 15.75 12.83
C GLY A 70 1.55 16.03 11.39
N ILE A 71 1.13 15.19 10.42
CA ILE A 71 1.39 15.42 8.98
C ILE A 71 0.85 16.80 8.58
N ALA A 72 -0.35 17.15 9.03
CA ALA A 72 -0.95 18.44 8.75
C ALA A 72 -0.10 19.61 9.30
N ALA A 73 0.37 19.49 10.54
CA ALA A 73 1.26 20.48 11.14
C ALA A 73 2.58 20.59 10.38
N GLY A 74 3.19 19.47 9.98
CA GLY A 74 4.42 19.42 9.20
C GLY A 74 4.29 20.03 7.81
N VAL A 75 3.20 19.75 7.11
CA VAL A 75 2.86 20.36 5.80
C VAL A 75 2.51 21.83 5.93
N GLY A 76 1.88 22.23 7.05
CA GLY A 76 1.33 23.56 7.24
C GLY A 76 -0.07 23.75 6.64
N TRP A 77 -0.84 22.64 6.51
CA TRP A 77 -2.21 22.64 6.02
C TRP A 77 -3.21 22.32 7.15
N PRO A 78 -4.50 22.67 6.98
CA PRO A 78 -5.54 22.27 7.94
C PRO A 78 -5.59 20.74 8.13
N ALA A 79 -5.77 20.30 9.39
CA ALA A 79 -5.88 18.87 9.71
C ALA A 79 -7.03 18.17 8.96
N GLU A 80 -8.15 18.88 8.74
CA GLU A 80 -9.26 18.38 7.92
C GLU A 80 -8.80 18.04 6.49
N ASP A 81 -7.97 18.86 5.88
CA ASP A 81 -7.51 18.68 4.50
C ASP A 81 -6.60 17.46 4.35
N ILE A 82 -5.70 17.25 5.31
CA ILE A 82 -4.83 16.05 5.30
C ILE A 82 -5.66 14.80 5.59
N PHE A 83 -6.63 14.86 6.50
CA PHE A 83 -7.57 13.75 6.71
C PHE A 83 -8.38 13.45 5.45
N LEU A 84 -8.93 14.47 4.77
CA LEU A 84 -9.62 14.34 3.49
C LEU A 84 -8.75 13.67 2.43
N TRP A 85 -7.49 14.08 2.30
CA TRP A 85 -6.54 13.49 1.35
C TRP A 85 -6.32 12.00 1.62
N ASN A 86 -6.25 11.63 2.89
CA ASN A 86 -6.11 10.23 3.31
C ASN A 86 -7.42 9.42 3.21
N CYS A 87 -8.55 10.09 3.01
CA CYS A 87 -9.84 9.47 2.69
C CYS A 87 -10.19 9.53 1.19
N ARG A 88 -9.25 9.90 0.30
CA ARG A 88 -9.55 10.07 -1.13
C ARG A 88 -10.23 8.87 -1.77
N GLY A 89 -9.87 7.67 -1.36
CA GLY A 89 -10.44 6.45 -1.91
C GLY A 89 -11.87 6.12 -1.43
N GLU A 90 -12.33 6.75 -0.37
CA GLU A 90 -13.71 6.74 0.10
C GLU A 90 -14.56 7.83 -0.57
N LEU A 91 -13.91 8.88 -1.08
CA LEU A 91 -14.59 10.11 -1.53
C LEU A 91 -14.65 10.26 -3.04
N ILE A 92 -13.64 9.75 -3.75
CA ILE A 92 -13.54 9.85 -5.21
C ILE A 92 -13.13 8.51 -5.83
N HIS A 93 -13.57 8.27 -7.07
CA HIS A 93 -13.28 7.03 -7.79
C HIS A 93 -12.15 7.15 -8.81
N ASN A 94 -11.73 8.36 -9.14
CA ASN A 94 -10.82 8.67 -10.23
C ASN A 94 -9.44 9.15 -9.72
N ALA A 95 -9.03 8.77 -8.49
CA ALA A 95 -7.65 9.01 -8.09
C ALA A 95 -6.72 8.13 -8.94
N PRO A 96 -5.60 8.67 -9.46
CA PRO A 96 -4.57 7.86 -10.12
C PRO A 96 -3.87 6.99 -9.05
N ASP A 97 -4.33 5.75 -8.93
CA ASP A 97 -4.03 4.81 -7.83
C ASP A 97 -4.09 3.39 -8.41
N GLY A 98 -3.23 3.11 -9.42
CA GLY A 98 -3.08 1.79 -10.02
C GLY A 98 -1.99 0.97 -9.34
N CYS A 99 -2.14 -0.34 -9.35
CA CYS A 99 -1.13 -1.25 -8.79
C CYS A 99 -1.25 -2.63 -9.42
N THR A 100 -0.14 -3.38 -9.45
CA THR A 100 -0.15 -4.80 -9.78
C THR A 100 0.73 -5.54 -8.80
N THR A 101 0.18 -6.54 -8.10
CA THR A 101 0.91 -7.36 -7.14
C THR A 101 0.98 -8.81 -7.60
N LEU A 102 2.15 -9.42 -7.43
CA LEU A 102 2.36 -10.85 -7.53
C LEU A 102 2.70 -11.39 -6.14
N ALA A 103 2.00 -12.43 -5.73
CA ALA A 103 2.27 -13.20 -4.52
C ALA A 103 2.71 -14.61 -4.94
N ALA A 104 3.89 -15.06 -4.52
CA ALA A 104 4.42 -16.33 -4.99
C ALA A 104 5.19 -17.09 -3.90
N ARG A 105 5.27 -18.43 -4.05
CA ARG A 105 6.12 -19.32 -3.26
C ARG A 105 7.04 -20.11 -4.17
N ASP A 106 8.32 -20.08 -3.89
CA ASP A 106 9.28 -20.91 -4.60
C ASP A 106 9.40 -22.33 -4.01
N ALA A 107 10.14 -23.19 -4.69
CA ALA A 107 10.35 -24.57 -4.25
C ALA A 107 11.19 -24.67 -2.95
N ALA A 108 11.92 -23.63 -2.58
CA ALA A 108 12.70 -23.58 -1.34
C ALA A 108 11.85 -23.08 -0.15
N GLY A 109 10.59 -22.69 -0.38
CA GLY A 109 9.68 -22.17 0.64
C GLY A 109 9.82 -20.68 0.91
N THR A 110 10.58 -19.94 0.09
CA THR A 110 10.60 -18.47 0.14
C THR A 110 9.26 -17.95 -0.37
N ARG A 111 8.70 -16.99 0.35
CA ARG A 111 7.48 -16.26 -0.06
C ARG A 111 7.89 -14.95 -0.65
N TRP A 112 7.34 -14.68 -1.83
CA TRP A 112 7.65 -13.51 -2.61
C TRP A 112 6.43 -12.60 -2.70
N ILE A 113 6.64 -11.33 -2.47
CA ILE A 113 5.68 -10.27 -2.80
C ILE A 113 6.40 -9.32 -3.74
N ALA A 114 5.90 -9.17 -4.95
CA ALA A 114 6.41 -8.20 -5.92
C ALA A 114 5.27 -7.28 -6.35
N HIS A 115 5.50 -5.97 -6.37
CA HIS A 115 4.45 -4.98 -6.50
C HIS A 115 4.90 -3.78 -7.35
N ASN A 116 4.15 -3.50 -8.41
CA ASN A 116 4.20 -2.22 -9.11
C ASN A 116 3.24 -1.25 -8.43
N GLU A 117 3.77 -0.13 -8.01
CA GLU A 117 3.00 1.03 -7.58
C GLU A 117 2.87 2.00 -8.75
N ASP A 118 1.64 2.19 -9.22
CA ASP A 118 1.33 3.12 -10.29
C ASP A 118 0.61 4.35 -9.71
N GLY A 119 0.95 5.53 -10.19
CA GLY A 119 0.37 6.76 -9.69
C GLY A 119 0.65 7.95 -10.59
N ASP A 120 0.26 9.13 -10.12
CA ASP A 120 0.48 10.39 -10.82
C ASP A 120 1.96 10.55 -11.24
N PRO A 121 2.26 10.71 -12.52
CA PRO A 121 3.62 10.83 -13.03
C PRO A 121 4.45 11.94 -12.37
N TYR A 122 3.79 13.00 -11.87
CA TYR A 122 4.44 14.05 -11.11
C TYR A 122 5.14 13.53 -9.86
N LEU A 123 4.63 12.46 -9.25
CA LEU A 123 5.16 11.88 -8.00
C LEU A 123 6.35 10.95 -8.22
N ARG A 124 6.71 10.60 -9.47
CA ARG A 124 7.78 9.63 -9.77
C ARG A 124 9.11 9.91 -9.05
N GLU A 125 9.54 11.17 -8.98
CA GLU A 125 10.78 11.57 -8.32
C GLU A 125 10.55 12.21 -6.94
N ARG A 126 9.33 12.22 -6.46
CA ARG A 126 8.91 12.89 -5.24
C ARG A 126 8.40 11.96 -4.16
N CYS A 127 8.09 10.71 -4.51
CA CYS A 127 7.89 9.66 -3.53
C CYS A 127 9.22 9.36 -2.84
N LEU A 128 9.14 8.98 -1.57
CA LEU A 128 10.28 8.78 -0.70
C LEU A 128 10.28 7.36 -0.16
N LEU A 129 11.42 6.93 0.38
CA LEU A 129 11.50 5.74 1.21
C LEU A 129 11.74 6.19 2.64
N VAL A 130 10.79 5.91 3.54
CA VAL A 130 10.86 6.36 4.92
C VAL A 130 11.16 5.20 5.87
N ASP A 131 12.08 5.45 6.83
CA ASP A 131 12.38 4.57 7.97
C ASP A 131 11.74 5.16 9.21
N VAL A 132 10.71 4.51 9.73
CA VAL A 132 9.90 5.02 10.84
C VAL A 132 10.03 4.11 12.04
N GLN A 133 10.21 4.70 13.23
CA GLN A 133 10.33 4.01 14.51
C GLN A 133 9.33 4.58 15.51
N PRO A 134 8.08 4.10 15.53
CA PRO A 134 7.07 4.54 16.50
C PRO A 134 7.43 4.06 17.91
N GLU A 135 7.10 4.87 18.91
CA GLU A 135 7.26 4.47 20.32
C GLU A 135 6.40 3.25 20.64
N GLY A 136 7.03 2.22 21.24
CA GLY A 136 6.34 1.01 21.71
C GLY A 136 5.79 0.09 20.62
N LYS A 137 6.10 0.35 19.35
CA LYS A 137 5.61 -0.43 18.20
C LYS A 137 6.78 -0.86 17.30
N PRO A 138 6.58 -1.86 16.43
CA PRO A 138 7.60 -2.21 15.44
C PRO A 138 7.92 -1.03 14.52
N GLY A 139 9.20 -0.76 14.32
CA GLY A 139 9.63 0.15 13.25
C GLY A 139 9.35 -0.46 11.89
N PHE A 140 9.33 0.36 10.84
CA PHE A 140 9.06 -0.10 9.47
C PHE A 140 9.76 0.76 8.43
N ILE A 141 9.94 0.17 7.25
CA ILE A 141 10.36 0.88 6.03
C ILE A 141 9.19 0.84 5.04
N SER A 142 8.82 1.99 4.50
CA SER A 142 7.70 2.13 3.58
C SER A 142 8.05 3.01 2.39
N PHE A 143 7.61 2.63 1.19
CA PHE A 143 7.49 3.56 0.09
C PHE A 143 6.37 4.55 0.41
N TYR A 144 6.66 5.84 0.31
CA TYR A 144 5.85 6.90 0.91
C TYR A 144 5.43 7.93 -0.12
N TYR A 145 4.13 8.09 -0.26
CA TYR A 145 3.52 9.21 -0.97
C TYR A 145 3.44 10.42 -0.04
N PRO A 146 4.00 11.58 -0.44
CA PRO A 146 3.94 12.78 0.34
C PRO A 146 2.53 13.13 0.84
N GLY A 147 2.38 13.32 2.16
CA GLY A 147 1.12 13.69 2.81
C GLY A 147 0.11 12.56 3.03
N SER A 148 0.46 11.32 2.67
CA SER A 148 -0.35 10.15 2.99
C SER A 148 0.18 9.45 4.26
N LEU A 149 -0.64 8.63 4.93
CA LEU A 149 -0.11 7.70 5.91
C LEU A 149 0.79 6.67 5.21
N PRO A 150 1.98 6.35 5.76
CA PRO A 150 2.81 5.29 5.21
C PRO A 150 2.11 3.93 5.27
N GLY A 151 2.49 3.02 4.39
CA GLY A 151 1.98 1.64 4.39
C GLY A 151 0.85 1.36 3.40
N HIS A 152 0.34 2.34 2.67
CA HIS A 152 -0.73 2.11 1.68
C HIS A 152 -0.22 1.68 0.29
N THR A 153 1.08 1.48 0.14
CA THR A 153 1.76 1.03 -1.06
C THR A 153 2.42 -0.33 -0.81
N PHE A 154 3.72 -0.33 -0.56
CA PHE A 154 4.46 -1.48 -0.09
C PHE A 154 5.40 -1.11 1.07
N ALA A 155 5.49 -1.98 2.04
CA ALA A 155 6.24 -1.75 3.27
C ALA A 155 6.64 -3.06 3.95
N ALA A 156 7.65 -3.01 4.82
CA ALA A 156 7.94 -4.08 5.73
C ALA A 156 8.30 -3.55 7.12
N ASN A 157 7.82 -4.22 8.16
CA ASN A 157 8.09 -3.84 9.54
C ASN A 157 9.23 -4.68 10.15
N ARG A 158 9.78 -4.19 11.26
CA ARG A 158 10.89 -4.82 11.97
C ARG A 158 10.47 -6.01 12.85
N ALA A 159 9.16 -6.33 12.89
CA ALA A 159 8.64 -7.59 13.41
C ALA A 159 8.66 -8.71 12.35
N GLY A 160 9.05 -8.39 11.10
CA GLY A 160 9.21 -9.34 10.01
C GLY A 160 7.95 -9.53 9.17
N ILE A 161 7.07 -8.55 9.10
CA ILE A 161 5.88 -8.57 8.23
C ILE A 161 6.16 -7.68 7.01
N ALA A 162 5.92 -8.21 5.80
CA ALA A 162 5.85 -7.46 4.56
C ALA A 162 4.42 -7.34 4.08
N GLN A 163 4.06 -6.17 3.52
CA GLN A 163 2.79 -5.93 2.86
C GLN A 163 2.95 -5.19 1.54
N ALA A 164 2.05 -5.51 0.61
CA ALA A 164 1.78 -4.71 -0.58
C ALA A 164 0.27 -4.52 -0.74
N ILE A 165 -0.14 -3.36 -1.24
CA ILE A 165 -1.53 -2.90 -1.23
C ILE A 165 -1.99 -2.59 -2.66
N ASN A 166 -3.17 -3.10 -3.05
CA ASN A 166 -3.83 -2.67 -4.28
C ASN A 166 -5.12 -1.93 -3.94
N ASN A 167 -5.34 -0.80 -4.60
CA ASN A 167 -6.59 -0.07 -4.49
C ASN A 167 -7.78 -0.90 -5.01
N LEU A 168 -8.88 -0.90 -4.25
CA LEU A 168 -10.17 -1.45 -4.67
C LEU A 168 -11.20 -0.30 -4.74
N ARG A 169 -11.79 -0.09 -5.92
CA ARG A 169 -12.73 1.01 -6.13
C ARG A 169 -14.15 0.58 -5.78
N ILE A 170 -14.47 0.58 -4.49
CA ILE A 170 -15.80 0.22 -3.97
C ILE A 170 -16.79 1.33 -4.30
N ARG A 171 -17.88 0.98 -4.99
CA ARG A 171 -18.86 1.96 -5.47
C ARG A 171 -19.71 2.59 -4.37
N ARG A 172 -19.86 1.90 -3.23
CA ARG A 172 -20.70 2.32 -2.10
C ARG A 172 -19.88 2.32 -0.81
N PRO A 173 -19.05 3.33 -0.57
CA PRO A 173 -18.35 3.47 0.71
C PRO A 173 -19.35 3.64 1.85
N ALA A 174 -18.95 3.23 3.05
CA ALA A 174 -19.77 3.27 4.26
C ALA A 174 -19.07 4.04 5.39
N ALA A 175 -19.82 4.43 6.41
CA ALA A 175 -19.23 4.94 7.64
C ALA A 175 -18.46 3.80 8.33
N GLY A 176 -17.16 3.95 8.47
CA GLY A 176 -16.26 2.95 9.01
C GLY A 176 -14.84 3.48 9.09
N VAL A 177 -13.89 2.62 9.46
CA VAL A 177 -12.47 2.99 9.51
C VAL A 177 -11.95 3.16 8.08
N PRO A 178 -11.34 4.31 7.74
CA PRO A 178 -10.76 4.55 6.42
C PRO A 178 -9.67 3.53 6.09
N ARG A 179 -9.61 3.10 4.83
CA ARG A 179 -8.68 2.07 4.37
C ARG A 179 -7.21 2.43 4.57
N MET A 180 -6.84 3.71 4.49
CA MET A 180 -5.48 4.19 4.74
C MET A 180 -5.06 4.00 6.20
N ILE A 181 -5.98 4.19 7.14
CA ILE A 181 -5.77 3.91 8.57
C ILE A 181 -5.50 2.42 8.79
N LEU A 182 -6.31 1.54 8.17
CA LEU A 182 -6.11 0.09 8.29
C LEU A 182 -4.78 -0.36 7.68
N ALA A 183 -4.41 0.17 6.51
CA ALA A 183 -3.13 -0.13 5.87
C ALA A 183 -1.93 0.26 6.74
N ARG A 184 -1.99 1.42 7.40
CA ARG A 184 -0.96 1.86 8.34
C ARG A 184 -0.97 1.01 9.63
N ALA A 185 -2.15 0.65 10.15
CA ALA A 185 -2.28 -0.15 11.37
C ALA A 185 -1.70 -1.57 11.22
N VAL A 186 -1.72 -2.16 10.02
CA VAL A 186 -1.07 -3.45 9.72
C VAL A 186 0.43 -3.41 10.04
N LEU A 187 1.10 -2.25 9.88
CA LEU A 187 2.53 -2.11 10.17
C LEU A 187 2.85 -2.14 11.69
N ASP A 188 1.87 -1.99 12.54
CA ASP A 188 2.03 -2.12 14.01
C ASP A 188 1.90 -3.59 14.47
N ALA A 189 1.50 -4.51 13.59
CA ALA A 189 1.33 -5.92 13.92
C ALA A 189 2.67 -6.64 14.13
N THR A 190 2.65 -7.64 15.03
CA THR A 190 3.83 -8.47 15.35
C THR A 190 3.71 -9.92 14.87
N SER A 191 2.60 -10.28 14.24
CA SER A 191 2.37 -11.59 13.63
C SER A 191 1.45 -11.45 12.42
N LEU A 192 1.47 -12.46 11.53
CA LEU A 192 0.61 -12.50 10.34
C LEU A 192 -0.87 -12.55 10.72
N ASP A 193 -1.22 -13.26 11.81
CA ASP A 193 -2.61 -13.30 12.31
C ASP A 193 -3.04 -11.93 12.83
N ALA A 194 -2.22 -11.25 13.63
CA ALA A 194 -2.52 -9.91 14.11
C ALA A 194 -2.70 -8.91 12.94
N ALA A 195 -1.87 -9.01 11.89
CA ALA A 195 -2.00 -8.20 10.69
C ALA A 195 -3.34 -8.47 9.96
N ALA A 196 -3.74 -9.74 9.83
CA ALA A 196 -5.02 -10.11 9.24
C ALA A 196 -6.22 -9.67 10.10
N ASP A 197 -6.09 -9.70 11.43
CA ASP A 197 -7.15 -9.30 12.37
C ASP A 197 -7.41 -7.79 12.34
N VAL A 198 -6.40 -6.94 12.08
CA VAL A 198 -6.57 -5.51 11.79
C VAL A 198 -7.60 -5.31 10.67
N LEU A 199 -7.51 -6.12 9.62
CA LEU A 199 -8.38 -6.01 8.43
C LEU A 199 -9.77 -6.61 8.66
N ARG A 200 -9.92 -7.55 9.60
CA ARG A 200 -11.20 -8.20 9.94
C ARG A 200 -11.98 -7.47 11.02
N GLY A 201 -11.28 -6.85 11.97
CA GLY A 201 -11.81 -6.45 13.27
C GLY A 201 -12.71 -5.20 13.26
N HIS A 202 -12.81 -4.47 12.14
CA HIS A 202 -13.53 -3.20 12.09
C HIS A 202 -14.50 -3.12 10.91
N ALA A 203 -15.54 -2.29 11.07
CA ALA A 203 -16.31 -1.81 9.93
C ALA A 203 -15.40 -0.97 9.03
N ARG A 204 -15.25 -1.35 7.78
CA ARG A 204 -14.36 -0.71 6.79
C ARG A 204 -15.14 0.30 5.97
N ALA A 205 -14.52 1.45 5.72
CA ALA A 205 -15.18 2.52 4.97
C ALA A 205 -15.13 2.30 3.45
N SER A 206 -14.10 1.65 2.95
CA SER A 206 -13.91 1.29 1.55
C SER A 206 -13.10 0.00 1.45
N GLY A 207 -12.28 -0.18 0.41
CA GLY A 207 -11.55 -1.42 0.21
C GLY A 207 -10.11 -1.25 -0.25
N PHE A 208 -9.27 -2.15 0.27
CA PHE A 208 -7.96 -2.48 -0.27
C PHE A 208 -7.80 -4.00 -0.39
N HIS A 209 -7.02 -4.42 -1.38
CA HIS A 209 -6.41 -5.73 -1.37
C HIS A 209 -5.05 -5.63 -0.67
N HIS A 210 -4.77 -6.55 0.22
CA HIS A 210 -3.50 -6.67 0.93
C HIS A 210 -2.84 -8.00 0.59
N THR A 211 -1.59 -7.97 0.20
CA THR A 211 -0.73 -9.15 0.16
C THR A 211 0.18 -9.11 1.36
N LEU A 212 0.11 -10.12 2.24
CA LEU A 212 0.83 -10.18 3.50
C LEU A 212 1.67 -11.45 3.61
N GLY A 213 2.91 -11.30 4.05
CA GLY A 213 3.78 -12.41 4.41
C GLY A 213 4.61 -12.06 5.64
N ALA A 214 5.02 -13.06 6.43
CA ALA A 214 5.81 -12.83 7.63
C ALA A 214 6.96 -13.85 7.76
N THR A 215 8.10 -13.43 8.31
CA THR A 215 9.16 -14.35 8.71
C THR A 215 8.65 -15.37 9.73
N GLY A 216 9.07 -16.61 9.60
CA GLY A 216 8.66 -17.68 10.52
C GLY A 216 7.22 -18.18 10.37
N ASP A 217 6.43 -17.62 9.43
CA ASP A 217 5.10 -18.10 9.06
C ASP A 217 5.13 -18.61 7.62
N ALA A 218 4.64 -19.82 7.39
CA ALA A 218 4.67 -20.42 6.05
C ALA A 218 3.61 -19.84 5.10
N ARG A 219 2.59 -19.17 5.64
CA ARG A 219 1.49 -18.61 4.85
C ARG A 219 1.92 -17.37 4.07
N LEU A 220 1.27 -17.18 2.92
CA LEU A 220 1.31 -15.97 2.10
C LEU A 220 -0.12 -15.57 1.80
N LEU A 221 -0.59 -14.51 2.41
CA LEU A 221 -2.02 -14.16 2.42
C LEU A 221 -2.32 -13.12 1.34
N SER A 222 -3.33 -13.42 0.52
CA SER A 222 -4.04 -12.47 -0.34
C SER A 222 -5.35 -12.14 0.36
N ILE A 223 -5.58 -10.86 0.68
CA ILE A 223 -6.73 -10.43 1.49
C ILE A 223 -7.47 -9.30 0.77
N GLU A 224 -8.69 -9.57 0.32
CA GLU A 224 -9.61 -8.53 -0.14
C GLU A 224 -10.45 -8.05 1.06
N ALA A 225 -10.11 -6.87 1.56
CA ALA A 225 -10.80 -6.22 2.66
C ALA A 225 -11.65 -5.06 2.12
N SER A 226 -12.93 -5.31 1.91
CA SER A 226 -13.91 -4.35 1.39
C SER A 226 -14.95 -3.97 2.44
N VAL A 227 -15.91 -3.12 2.09
CA VAL A 227 -17.01 -2.73 2.99
C VAL A 227 -17.81 -3.96 3.43
N ALA A 228 -18.20 -4.80 2.48
CA ALA A 228 -19.09 -5.93 2.74
C ALA A 228 -18.36 -7.15 3.31
N ARG A 229 -17.09 -7.37 2.92
CA ARG A 229 -16.40 -8.64 3.20
C ARG A 229 -14.91 -8.43 3.48
N CYS A 230 -14.34 -9.41 4.18
CA CYS A 230 -12.90 -9.61 4.28
C CYS A 230 -12.62 -11.06 3.88
N SER A 231 -12.14 -11.26 2.66
CA SER A 231 -11.78 -12.57 2.13
C SER A 231 -10.29 -12.80 2.27
N VAL A 232 -9.88 -13.93 2.82
CA VAL A 232 -8.49 -14.30 3.03
C VAL A 232 -8.19 -15.60 2.31
N ILE A 233 -7.21 -15.58 1.43
CA ILE A 233 -6.73 -16.75 0.69
C ILE A 233 -5.24 -16.93 0.99
N ASP A 234 -4.85 -18.15 1.37
CA ASP A 234 -3.44 -18.54 1.42
C ASP A 234 -2.99 -18.92 0.02
N VAL A 235 -2.07 -18.15 -0.56
CA VAL A 235 -1.56 -18.35 -1.92
C VAL A 235 -0.70 -19.59 -1.97
N ALA A 236 -1.18 -20.64 -2.66
CA ALA A 236 -0.50 -21.93 -2.71
C ALA A 236 0.80 -21.90 -3.53
N ARG A 237 0.82 -21.22 -4.70
CA ARG A 237 2.00 -21.14 -5.57
C ARG A 237 2.23 -19.71 -6.08
N LEU A 238 1.34 -19.20 -6.90
CA LEU A 238 1.45 -17.89 -7.54
C LEU A 238 0.05 -17.34 -7.81
N ALA A 239 -0.17 -16.09 -7.41
CA ALA A 239 -1.38 -15.34 -7.70
C ALA A 239 -1.01 -13.90 -8.05
N GLY A 240 -1.78 -13.29 -8.94
CA GLY A 240 -1.66 -11.89 -9.26
C GLY A 240 -2.93 -11.12 -8.95
N HIS A 241 -2.79 -9.85 -8.60
CA HIS A 241 -3.91 -8.98 -8.26
C HIS A 241 -3.69 -7.56 -8.80
N ALA A 242 -4.67 -7.07 -9.56
CA ALA A 242 -4.72 -5.67 -10.00
C ALA A 242 -5.60 -4.83 -9.04
N ASN A 243 -6.59 -4.07 -9.53
CA ASN A 243 -7.34 -3.11 -8.73
C ASN A 243 -8.86 -3.37 -8.70
N HIS A 244 -9.29 -4.63 -8.65
CA HIS A 244 -10.70 -4.98 -8.47
C HIS A 244 -10.82 -6.31 -7.74
N LEU A 245 -11.97 -6.54 -7.11
CA LEU A 245 -12.27 -7.77 -6.38
C LEU A 245 -12.31 -8.95 -7.34
N VAL A 246 -11.51 -9.98 -7.05
CA VAL A 246 -11.38 -11.22 -7.83
C VAL A 246 -11.55 -12.48 -6.97
N HIS A 247 -11.55 -12.35 -5.63
CA HIS A 247 -11.74 -13.51 -4.76
C HIS A 247 -13.16 -14.07 -4.91
N PRO A 248 -13.33 -15.39 -4.85
CA PRO A 248 -14.63 -16.03 -4.98
C PRO A 248 -15.66 -15.45 -4.01
N GLY A 249 -16.77 -14.95 -4.54
CA GLY A 249 -17.86 -14.35 -3.77
C GLY A 249 -17.62 -12.92 -3.28
N CYS A 250 -16.49 -12.29 -3.61
CA CYS A 250 -16.27 -10.86 -3.39
C CYS A 250 -16.66 -10.02 -4.62
N ASP A 251 -16.63 -10.59 -5.80
CA ASP A 251 -16.99 -9.99 -7.08
C ASP A 251 -18.43 -9.50 -7.17
N VAL A 252 -19.31 -9.97 -6.29
CA VAL A 252 -20.72 -9.52 -6.19
C VAL A 252 -20.86 -8.14 -5.53
N GLU A 253 -19.84 -7.63 -4.85
CA GLU A 253 -19.86 -6.28 -4.29
C GLU A 253 -19.79 -5.24 -5.41
N ALA A 254 -20.60 -4.19 -5.30
CA ALA A 254 -20.64 -3.12 -6.28
C ALA A 254 -19.30 -2.37 -6.32
N GLN A 255 -18.54 -2.56 -7.39
CA GLN A 255 -17.22 -1.99 -7.61
C GLN A 255 -17.09 -1.29 -8.97
N ILE A 256 -16.04 -0.53 -9.14
CA ILE A 256 -15.64 0.06 -10.42
C ILE A 256 -14.40 -0.70 -10.89
N VAL A 257 -14.55 -1.41 -12.01
CA VAL A 257 -13.43 -2.05 -12.69
C VAL A 257 -13.01 -1.14 -13.83
N THR A 258 -11.85 -0.51 -13.71
CA THR A 258 -11.30 0.31 -14.79
C THR A 258 -10.75 -0.56 -15.90
N GLN A 259 -10.63 -0.01 -17.12
CA GLN A 259 -10.03 -0.72 -18.24
C GLN A 259 -8.60 -1.17 -17.90
N SER A 260 -7.81 -0.27 -17.29
CA SER A 260 -6.46 -0.59 -16.83
C SER A 260 -6.44 -1.78 -15.86
N SER A 261 -7.31 -1.79 -14.86
CA SER A 261 -7.36 -2.89 -13.89
C SER A 261 -7.73 -4.23 -14.55
N ALA A 262 -8.71 -4.22 -15.47
CA ALA A 262 -9.13 -5.42 -16.20
C ALA A 262 -8.03 -5.94 -17.13
N ASP A 263 -7.35 -5.05 -17.84
CA ASP A 263 -6.30 -5.43 -18.80
C ASP A 263 -5.08 -6.00 -18.06
N ARG A 264 -4.63 -5.34 -17.00
CA ARG A 264 -3.50 -5.80 -16.20
C ARG A 264 -3.80 -7.15 -15.51
N GLN A 265 -5.00 -7.35 -14.97
CA GLN A 265 -5.38 -8.65 -14.40
C GLN A 265 -5.36 -9.75 -15.44
N ARG A 266 -6.01 -9.56 -16.60
CA ARG A 266 -5.99 -10.54 -17.70
C ARG A 266 -4.57 -10.87 -18.15
N ARG A 267 -3.71 -9.84 -18.22
CA ARG A 267 -2.32 -10.04 -18.65
C ARG A 267 -1.51 -10.82 -17.60
N VAL A 268 -1.67 -10.53 -16.33
CA VAL A 268 -1.08 -11.31 -15.23
C VAL A 268 -1.55 -12.76 -15.28
N ASP A 269 -2.85 -12.98 -15.42
CA ASP A 269 -3.43 -14.34 -15.49
C ASP A 269 -2.91 -15.14 -16.70
N ALA A 270 -2.59 -14.45 -17.80
CA ALA A 270 -2.02 -15.09 -18.98
C ALA A 270 -0.52 -15.42 -18.82
N LEU A 271 0.24 -14.59 -18.10
CA LEU A 271 1.70 -14.74 -17.98
C LEU A 271 2.13 -15.69 -16.86
N THR A 272 1.40 -15.69 -15.74
CA THR A 272 1.79 -16.43 -14.53
C THR A 272 1.80 -17.95 -14.68
N PRO A 273 0.94 -18.62 -15.48
CA PRO A 273 1.01 -20.06 -15.69
C PRO A 273 2.30 -20.53 -16.38
N ALA A 274 2.96 -19.65 -17.13
CA ALA A 274 4.20 -19.99 -17.86
C ALA A 274 5.47 -19.86 -17.01
N ILE A 275 5.35 -19.46 -15.72
CA ILE A 275 6.49 -19.35 -14.81
C ILE A 275 6.78 -20.71 -14.19
N ASP A 276 7.84 -21.36 -14.62
CA ASP A 276 8.29 -22.64 -14.06
C ASP A 276 9.05 -22.44 -12.74
N ALA A 277 10.07 -21.60 -12.75
CA ALA A 277 10.87 -21.23 -11.58
C ALA A 277 10.49 -19.83 -11.06
N ILE A 278 10.20 -19.79 -9.77
CA ILE A 278 9.85 -18.52 -9.09
C ILE A 278 11.13 -17.97 -8.48
N ASP A 279 11.51 -16.79 -8.94
CA ASP A 279 12.59 -15.95 -8.42
C ASP A 279 12.28 -14.48 -8.70
N GLU A 280 13.09 -13.57 -8.17
CA GLU A 280 12.93 -12.14 -8.36
C GLU A 280 12.88 -11.77 -9.85
N ALA A 281 13.76 -12.34 -10.65
CA ALA A 281 13.86 -12.03 -12.08
C ALA A 281 12.59 -12.46 -12.85
N ALA A 282 12.00 -13.61 -12.49
CA ALA A 282 10.74 -14.07 -13.10
C ALA A 282 9.58 -13.12 -12.75
N LEU A 283 9.49 -12.68 -11.49
CA LEU A 283 8.45 -11.74 -11.05
C LEU A 283 8.62 -10.36 -11.70
N LEU A 284 9.86 -9.85 -11.76
CA LEU A 284 10.16 -8.59 -12.43
C LEU A 284 9.88 -8.63 -13.94
N ARG A 285 10.07 -9.77 -14.61
CA ARG A 285 9.67 -9.91 -16.04
C ARG A 285 8.18 -9.73 -16.23
N VAL A 286 7.33 -10.28 -15.35
CA VAL A 286 5.88 -10.09 -15.43
C VAL A 286 5.51 -8.64 -15.13
N LEU A 287 6.04 -8.07 -14.03
CA LEU A 287 5.76 -6.70 -13.66
C LEU A 287 6.33 -5.66 -14.65
N GLY A 288 7.35 -6.03 -15.42
CA GLY A 288 7.93 -5.22 -16.47
C GLY A 288 7.25 -5.38 -17.85
N ASP A 289 6.16 -6.15 -17.94
CA ASP A 289 5.48 -6.40 -19.23
C ASP A 289 4.82 -5.13 -19.79
N ARG A 290 5.13 -4.84 -21.05
CA ARG A 290 4.65 -3.69 -21.81
C ARG A 290 3.92 -4.10 -23.10
N ALA A 291 3.27 -5.25 -23.07
CA ALA A 291 2.56 -5.75 -24.24
C ALA A 291 1.51 -4.72 -24.73
N PRO A 292 1.38 -4.55 -26.05
CA PRO A 292 0.54 -3.50 -26.64
C PRO A 292 -0.96 -3.82 -26.62
N GLU A 293 -1.33 -5.02 -26.21
CA GLU A 293 -2.74 -5.43 -26.15
C GLU A 293 -3.39 -4.91 -24.85
N GLY A 294 -4.04 -3.77 -24.96
CA GLY A 294 -4.66 -3.09 -23.81
C GLY A 294 -3.66 -2.24 -23.03
N LEU A 295 -4.03 -1.87 -21.81
CA LEU A 295 -3.16 -1.12 -20.92
C LEU A 295 -2.14 -2.05 -20.25
N PRO A 296 -0.82 -1.77 -20.36
CA PRO A 296 0.25 -2.66 -19.93
C PRO A 296 0.35 -2.78 -18.40
N ILE A 297 1.04 -3.83 -17.93
CA ILE A 297 1.35 -4.00 -16.49
C ILE A 297 2.35 -2.91 -16.05
N TYR A 298 3.41 -2.67 -16.83
CA TYR A 298 4.36 -1.58 -16.58
C TYR A 298 3.99 -0.36 -17.39
N ARG A 299 3.71 0.75 -16.70
CA ARG A 299 3.17 1.99 -17.28
C ARG A 299 4.23 3.08 -17.25
N ASP A 300 4.70 3.51 -18.40
CA ASP A 300 5.69 4.60 -18.51
C ASP A 300 5.43 5.55 -19.69
N ASP A 301 4.23 5.46 -20.29
CA ASP A 301 3.81 6.38 -21.34
C ASP A 301 3.48 7.74 -20.72
N PRO A 302 4.11 8.85 -21.16
CA PRO A 302 3.76 10.19 -20.71
C PRO A 302 2.34 10.63 -21.09
N ALA A 303 1.74 9.96 -22.10
CA ALA A 303 0.37 10.21 -22.56
C ALA A 303 -0.60 9.10 -22.07
N ASP A 304 -0.31 8.48 -20.95
CA ASP A 304 -1.15 7.44 -20.37
C ASP A 304 -2.59 7.95 -20.16
N PRO A 305 -3.62 7.23 -20.63
CA PRO A 305 -5.00 7.72 -20.62
C PRO A 305 -5.61 7.87 -19.22
N ASP A 306 -5.02 7.25 -18.19
CA ASP A 306 -5.45 7.37 -16.80
C ASP A 306 -4.56 8.33 -15.99
N ASP A 307 -3.58 9.00 -16.63
CA ASP A 307 -2.55 9.80 -15.97
C ASP A 307 -1.77 9.01 -14.90
N GLU A 308 -1.52 7.72 -15.17
CA GLU A 308 -0.79 6.84 -14.26
C GLU A 308 0.51 6.35 -14.88
N ASN A 309 1.59 6.35 -14.09
CA ASN A 309 2.84 5.67 -14.44
C ASN A 309 3.34 4.82 -13.28
N THR A 310 4.08 3.75 -13.56
CA THR A 310 4.77 2.95 -12.56
C THR A 310 5.88 3.80 -11.91
N LEU A 311 5.68 4.13 -10.65
CA LEU A 311 6.59 4.98 -9.87
C LEU A 311 7.75 4.18 -9.29
N ALA A 312 7.45 2.95 -8.84
CA ALA A 312 8.44 2.01 -8.33
C ALA A 312 7.90 0.59 -8.35
N THR A 313 8.81 -0.39 -8.38
CA THR A 313 8.51 -1.80 -8.15
C THR A 313 9.21 -2.24 -6.88
N GLY A 314 8.46 -2.64 -5.85
CA GLY A 314 8.97 -3.22 -4.61
C GLY A 314 8.97 -4.74 -4.67
N VAL A 315 10.03 -5.39 -4.18
CA VAL A 315 10.10 -6.86 -4.09
C VAL A 315 10.54 -7.27 -2.69
N PHE A 316 9.81 -8.20 -2.10
CA PHE A 316 10.13 -8.81 -0.82
C PHE A 316 10.36 -10.32 -1.01
N ALA A 317 11.57 -10.79 -0.66
CA ALA A 317 11.86 -12.21 -0.49
C ALA A 317 11.80 -12.55 1.00
N ILE A 318 10.75 -13.25 1.41
CA ILE A 318 10.44 -13.52 2.82
C ILE A 318 10.92 -14.93 3.17
N GLY A 319 12.05 -15.01 3.83
CA GLY A 319 12.61 -16.25 4.35
C GLY A 319 12.08 -16.61 5.74
N ALA A 320 12.71 -17.62 6.36
CA ALA A 320 12.37 -18.04 7.72
C ALA A 320 12.78 -16.99 8.78
N ALA A 321 13.91 -16.30 8.57
CA ALA A 321 14.52 -15.42 9.57
C ALA A 321 14.67 -13.96 9.12
N SER A 322 14.47 -13.65 7.85
CA SER A 322 14.66 -12.30 7.31
C SER A 322 13.79 -12.02 6.11
N ILE A 323 13.63 -10.75 5.80
CA ILE A 323 13.05 -10.25 4.57
C ILE A 323 14.15 -9.52 3.79
N ASP A 324 14.46 -9.96 2.58
CA ASP A 324 15.22 -9.16 1.63
C ASP A 324 14.26 -8.27 0.88
N PHE A 325 14.47 -6.96 0.97
CA PHE A 325 13.62 -5.95 0.38
C PHE A 325 14.40 -5.15 -0.66
N THR A 326 13.97 -5.22 -1.91
CA THR A 326 14.55 -4.46 -3.03
C THR A 326 13.52 -3.54 -3.65
N ILE A 327 13.97 -2.42 -4.22
CA ILE A 327 13.13 -1.50 -4.99
C ILE A 327 13.80 -1.23 -6.32
N HIS A 328 12.99 -1.23 -7.38
CA HIS A 328 13.39 -0.94 -8.74
C HIS A 328 12.63 0.27 -9.26
N GLN A 329 13.33 1.16 -9.95
CA GLN A 329 12.75 2.26 -10.71
C GLN A 329 13.27 2.20 -12.15
N GLN A 330 12.38 2.35 -13.12
CA GLN A 330 12.72 2.28 -14.55
C GLN A 330 13.55 1.03 -14.94
N GLY A 331 13.22 -0.10 -14.30
CA GLY A 331 13.89 -1.39 -14.55
C GLY A 331 15.26 -1.56 -13.88
N ALA A 332 15.75 -0.57 -13.14
CA ALA A 332 17.01 -0.65 -12.41
C ALA A 332 16.78 -0.72 -10.89
N GLN A 333 17.50 -1.61 -10.21
CA GLN A 333 17.48 -1.64 -8.74
C GLN A 333 18.11 -0.35 -8.20
N CYS A 334 17.36 0.38 -7.38
CA CYS A 334 17.78 1.63 -6.75
C CYS A 334 17.92 1.55 -5.22
N PHE A 335 17.36 0.50 -4.60
CA PHE A 335 17.47 0.26 -3.16
C PHE A 335 17.51 -1.23 -2.85
N ALA A 336 18.22 -1.61 -1.79
CA ALA A 336 18.19 -2.94 -1.20
C ALA A 336 18.49 -2.87 0.29
N THR A 337 17.78 -3.67 1.09
CA THR A 337 18.05 -3.86 2.51
C THR A 337 17.60 -5.23 2.97
N ARG A 338 18.14 -5.68 4.12
CA ARG A 338 17.67 -6.89 4.79
C ARG A 338 17.08 -6.52 6.15
N ILE A 339 15.86 -6.92 6.39
CA ILE A 339 15.16 -6.77 7.66
C ILE A 339 15.25 -8.10 8.40
N VAL A 340 15.94 -8.07 9.54
CA VAL A 340 16.04 -9.19 10.49
C VAL A 340 15.20 -8.77 11.70
N PRO A 341 14.09 -9.46 12.03
CA PRO A 341 13.34 -9.15 13.22
C PRO A 341 14.21 -9.21 14.46
N SER A 342 14.21 -8.15 15.26
CA SER A 342 14.85 -8.18 16.58
C SER A 342 14.13 -9.24 17.43
N GLY A 343 14.85 -10.24 17.88
CA GLY A 343 14.43 -11.53 18.39
C GLY A 343 13.12 -11.50 19.17
N ARG A 344 12.25 -12.47 18.91
CA ARG A 344 11.36 -13.00 19.95
C ARG A 344 12.31 -13.48 21.06
N ALA A 345 12.31 -12.80 22.22
CA ALA A 345 12.86 -13.40 23.43
C ALA A 345 12.24 -14.80 23.50
N HIS A 346 13.07 -15.84 23.43
CA HIS A 346 12.64 -17.18 23.77
C HIS A 346 12.16 -17.13 25.21
N ASP A 347 10.87 -17.05 25.45
CA ASP A 347 10.27 -17.55 26.67
C ASP A 347 10.48 -19.06 26.66
N ALA A 348 11.70 -19.45 27.05
CA ALA A 348 12.01 -20.78 27.49
C ALA A 348 11.89 -20.77 29.00
N SER A 349 10.72 -21.17 29.49
CA SER A 349 10.57 -21.69 30.85
C SER A 349 9.43 -22.67 30.90
#